data_7f906e5aaacdef4329c7da8b17e7e9df
#
_entry.id   7f906e5aaacdef4329c7da8b17e7e9df
#
_cell.length_a   1.000
_cell.length_b   1.000
_cell.length_c   1.000
_cell.angle_alpha   90.00
_cell.angle_beta   90.00
_cell.angle_gamma   90.00
#
_symmetry.space_group_name_H-M   'P 1'
#
loop_
_entity.id
_entity.type
_entity.pdbx_description
1 polymer ?
#
loop_
_entity_poly.entity_id
_entity_poly.type
_entity_poly.pdbx_seq_one_letter_code
_entity_poly.pdbx_strand_id
1 'polypeptide(L)'
;MITGFDHVGLVVKDIEKQKNFYCNILGLRLLHEIETLPPPTGDHTDIPGVRRRLIFLGDPQGKEWIELVHYIDPPSPMGKSLESNQVNSIHLCFNMVNLQNHYKELLDKGVRFLTPPKVINRPGAAPVCLCYAQDPEGNWIEFKEVLSQT
;
A
#
# COMPACT_ATOMS: atom_id res chain seq x y z
N MET A 1 -18.00 -13.23 14.23
CA MET A 1 -17.51 -12.00 14.94
C MET A 1 -16.12 -11.69 14.42
N ILE A 2 -15.83 -10.42 14.08
CA ILE A 2 -14.48 -10.01 13.64
C ILE A 2 -13.56 -10.05 14.86
N THR A 3 -12.38 -10.65 14.71
CA THR A 3 -11.37 -10.80 15.78
C THR A 3 -10.16 -9.88 15.61
N GLY A 4 -10.00 -9.26 14.44
CA GLY A 4 -8.91 -8.34 14.16
C GLY A 4 -8.88 -7.91 12.70
N PHE A 5 -7.92 -7.05 12.38
CA PHE A 5 -7.57 -6.67 11.02
C PHE A 5 -6.26 -7.38 10.64
N ASP A 6 -6.24 -8.00 9.46
CA ASP A 6 -5.12 -8.79 8.99
C ASP A 6 -4.24 -7.98 8.03
N HIS A 7 -4.64 -7.82 6.78
CA HIS A 7 -3.91 -7.09 5.76
C HIS A 7 -4.85 -6.31 4.82
N VAL A 8 -4.28 -5.55 3.91
CA VAL A 8 -4.99 -4.92 2.77
C VAL A 8 -4.54 -5.61 1.49
N GLY A 9 -5.50 -6.14 0.71
CA GLY A 9 -5.25 -6.67 -0.63
C GLY A 9 -5.25 -5.54 -1.67
N LEU A 10 -4.18 -5.43 -2.46
CA LEU A 10 -4.07 -4.53 -3.60
C LEU A 10 -4.00 -5.35 -4.89
N VAL A 11 -5.02 -5.24 -5.73
CA VAL A 11 -4.98 -5.82 -7.07
C VAL A 11 -4.09 -4.95 -7.95
N VAL A 12 -3.04 -5.56 -8.51
CA VAL A 12 -1.97 -4.85 -9.24
C VAL A 12 -1.75 -5.44 -10.64
N LYS A 13 -1.36 -4.58 -11.57
CA LYS A 13 -1.05 -4.97 -12.95
C LYS A 13 0.39 -5.41 -13.11
N ASP A 14 1.32 -4.66 -12.54
CA ASP A 14 2.77 -4.92 -12.58
C ASP A 14 3.28 -5.22 -11.17
N ILE A 15 3.21 -6.50 -10.79
CA ILE A 15 3.54 -6.95 -9.44
C ILE A 15 5.03 -6.74 -9.10
N GLU A 16 5.95 -6.81 -10.08
CA GLU A 16 7.37 -6.57 -9.84
C GLU A 16 7.65 -5.10 -9.57
N LYS A 17 7.02 -4.20 -10.32
CA LYS A 17 7.12 -2.76 -10.08
C LYS A 17 6.57 -2.37 -8.72
N GLN A 18 5.44 -2.94 -8.33
CA GLN A 18 4.84 -2.73 -7.01
C GLN A 18 5.71 -3.30 -5.88
N LYS A 19 6.20 -4.54 -6.02
CA LYS A 19 7.15 -5.14 -5.08
C LYS A 19 8.40 -4.28 -4.90
N ASN A 20 9.01 -3.82 -6.00
CA ASN A 20 10.16 -2.92 -5.95
C ASN A 20 9.85 -1.62 -5.20
N PHE A 21 8.68 -1.02 -5.44
CA PHE A 21 8.25 0.20 -4.78
C PHE A 21 8.10 0.00 -3.27
N TYR A 22 7.32 -0.98 -2.84
CA TYR A 22 7.07 -1.21 -1.42
C TYR A 22 8.31 -1.73 -0.68
N CYS A 23 9.11 -2.61 -1.29
CA CYS A 23 10.29 -3.17 -0.61
C CYS A 23 11.52 -2.26 -0.69
N ASN A 24 11.91 -1.82 -1.90
CA ASN A 24 13.20 -1.15 -2.11
C ASN A 24 13.11 0.37 -1.94
N ILE A 25 11.93 0.97 -2.17
CA ILE A 25 11.74 2.41 -2.00
C ILE A 25 11.19 2.72 -0.61
N LEU A 26 10.11 2.03 -0.17
CA LEU A 26 9.48 2.28 1.12
C LEU A 26 10.05 1.43 2.27
N GLY A 27 10.78 0.35 1.99
CA GLY A 27 11.47 -0.46 2.99
C GLY A 27 10.63 -1.54 3.67
N LEU A 28 9.48 -1.95 3.10
CA LEU A 28 8.74 -3.08 3.61
C LEU A 28 9.49 -4.39 3.36
N ARG A 29 9.30 -5.35 4.24
CA ARG A 29 9.88 -6.68 4.09
C ARG A 29 9.00 -7.56 3.19
N LEU A 30 9.62 -8.24 2.22
CA LEU A 30 8.99 -9.38 1.56
C LEU A 30 8.91 -10.54 2.56
N LEU A 31 7.69 -10.98 2.87
CA LEU A 31 7.45 -12.09 3.80
C LEU A 31 7.41 -13.42 3.06
N HIS A 32 6.53 -13.54 2.07
CA HIS A 32 6.45 -14.70 1.21
C HIS A 32 5.77 -14.36 -0.12
N GLU A 33 5.86 -15.29 -1.05
CA GLU A 33 5.30 -15.19 -2.39
C GLU A 33 4.76 -16.57 -2.79
N ILE A 34 3.56 -16.59 -3.38
CA ILE A 34 2.92 -17.80 -3.87
C ILE A 34 2.27 -17.57 -5.23
N GLU A 35 2.21 -18.61 -6.05
CA GLU A 35 1.37 -18.66 -7.23
C GLU A 35 0.24 -19.67 -6.99
N THR A 36 -1.00 -19.24 -7.18
CA THR A 36 -2.15 -20.12 -7.02
C THR A 36 -2.43 -20.87 -8.32
N LEU A 37 -2.66 -22.17 -8.22
CA LEU A 37 -3.15 -22.97 -9.34
C LEU A 37 -4.67 -22.94 -9.35
N PRO A 38 -5.30 -23.02 -10.55
CA PRO A 38 -6.74 -23.08 -10.64
C PRO A 38 -7.27 -24.32 -9.91
N PRO A 39 -8.14 -24.18 -8.92
CA PRO A 39 -8.79 -25.32 -8.30
C PRO A 39 -9.80 -25.92 -9.28
N PRO A 40 -10.00 -27.24 -9.30
CA PRO A 40 -10.97 -27.88 -10.19
C PRO A 40 -12.41 -27.38 -10.00
N THR A 41 -12.73 -26.89 -8.79
CA THR A 41 -14.08 -26.46 -8.39
C THR A 41 -14.27 -24.94 -8.34
N GLY A 42 -13.26 -24.15 -8.76
CA GLY A 42 -13.23 -22.70 -8.53
C GLY A 42 -12.71 -22.35 -7.12
N ASP A 43 -12.47 -21.07 -6.89
CA ASP A 43 -12.03 -20.57 -5.59
C ASP A 43 -12.99 -19.48 -5.03
N HIS A 44 -12.62 -18.86 -3.91
CA HIS A 44 -13.43 -17.83 -3.24
C HIS A 44 -13.64 -16.54 -4.05
N THR A 45 -12.95 -16.35 -5.18
CA THR A 45 -13.16 -15.20 -6.07
C THR A 45 -14.30 -15.39 -7.06
N ASP A 46 -14.83 -16.60 -7.17
CA ASP A 46 -15.87 -16.98 -8.16
C ASP A 46 -15.48 -16.67 -9.63
N ILE A 47 -14.16 -16.65 -9.90
CA ILE A 47 -13.62 -16.47 -11.25
C ILE A 47 -13.17 -17.84 -11.77
N PRO A 48 -13.81 -18.39 -12.82
CA PRO A 48 -13.43 -19.70 -13.35
C PRO A 48 -11.98 -19.73 -13.87
N GLY A 49 -11.22 -20.76 -13.48
CA GLY A 49 -9.85 -20.96 -13.94
C GLY A 49 -8.83 -19.93 -13.46
N VAL A 50 -9.18 -19.17 -12.43
CA VAL A 50 -8.33 -18.07 -11.95
C VAL A 50 -6.93 -18.55 -11.52
N ARG A 51 -5.92 -17.89 -12.07
CA ARG A 51 -4.53 -18.01 -11.64
C ARG A 51 -4.03 -16.66 -11.14
N ARG A 52 -3.39 -16.66 -9.98
CA ARG A 52 -2.88 -15.45 -9.35
C ARG A 52 -1.48 -15.66 -8.81
N ARG A 53 -0.69 -14.60 -8.84
CA ARG A 53 0.54 -14.47 -8.08
C ARG A 53 0.29 -13.51 -6.93
N LEU A 54 0.64 -13.91 -5.72
CA LEU A 54 0.40 -13.18 -4.49
C LEU A 54 1.75 -12.90 -3.83
N ILE A 55 1.97 -11.66 -3.41
CA ILE A 55 3.16 -11.25 -2.67
C ILE A 55 2.71 -10.60 -1.37
N PHE A 56 3.20 -11.13 -0.26
CA PHE A 56 2.87 -10.65 1.08
C PHE A 56 4.03 -9.81 1.63
N LEU A 57 3.70 -8.58 2.00
CA LEU A 57 4.64 -7.57 2.47
C LEU A 57 4.27 -7.13 3.88
N GLY A 58 5.26 -6.84 4.70
CA GLY A 58 5.00 -6.45 6.07
C GLY A 58 6.17 -5.78 6.77
N ASP A 59 6.10 -5.80 8.09
CA ASP A 59 7.14 -5.23 8.95
C ASP A 59 8.34 -6.19 9.15
N PRO A 60 9.43 -5.69 9.75
CA PRO A 60 10.59 -6.51 10.07
C PRO A 60 10.29 -7.67 11.03
N GLN A 61 9.21 -7.60 11.82
CA GLN A 61 8.78 -8.62 12.77
C GLN A 61 7.95 -9.72 12.11
N GLY A 62 7.57 -9.56 10.83
CA GLY A 62 6.85 -10.56 10.05
C GLY A 62 5.32 -10.41 10.10
N LYS A 63 4.80 -9.29 10.61
CA LYS A 63 3.37 -8.98 10.52
C LYS A 63 3.04 -8.54 9.11
N GLU A 64 2.07 -9.17 8.49
CA GLU A 64 1.58 -8.81 7.17
C GLU A 64 0.82 -7.48 7.22
N TRP A 65 1.05 -6.62 6.21
CA TRP A 65 0.38 -5.35 6.03
C TRP A 65 -0.32 -5.25 4.69
N ILE A 66 0.33 -5.78 3.63
CA ILE A 66 -0.14 -5.69 2.26
C ILE A 66 -0.03 -7.07 1.58
N GLU A 67 -1.10 -7.45 0.90
CA GLU A 67 -1.11 -8.51 -0.10
C GLU A 67 -1.17 -7.88 -1.50
N LEU A 68 -0.13 -8.00 -2.31
CA LEU A 68 -0.18 -7.66 -3.73
C LEU A 68 -0.78 -8.83 -4.50
N VAL A 69 -1.87 -8.58 -5.22
CA VAL A 69 -2.62 -9.60 -5.95
C VAL A 69 -2.50 -9.34 -7.45
N HIS A 70 -1.77 -10.18 -8.16
CA HIS A 70 -1.68 -10.12 -9.62
C HIS A 70 -2.46 -11.28 -10.26
N TYR A 71 -3.49 -10.95 -11.02
CA TYR A 71 -4.26 -11.93 -11.79
C TYR A 71 -3.51 -12.24 -13.09
N ILE A 72 -3.02 -13.49 -13.21
CA ILE A 72 -2.32 -14.00 -14.39
C ILE A 72 -3.36 -14.38 -15.45
N ASP A 73 -4.42 -15.09 -15.02
CA ASP A 73 -5.49 -15.57 -15.89
C ASP A 73 -6.83 -15.66 -15.11
N PRO A 74 -7.90 -15.03 -15.59
CA PRO A 74 -7.89 -13.94 -16.58
C PRO A 74 -7.17 -12.71 -16.05
N PRO A 75 -6.47 -11.92 -16.89
CA PRO A 75 -5.73 -10.75 -16.43
C PRO A 75 -6.68 -9.64 -15.98
N SER A 76 -6.31 -8.94 -14.90
CA SER A 76 -7.07 -7.78 -14.42
C SER A 76 -7.13 -6.67 -15.48
N PRO A 77 -8.30 -6.07 -15.73
CA PRO A 77 -8.37 -4.82 -16.47
C PRO A 77 -7.68 -3.70 -15.69
N MET A 78 -7.06 -2.76 -16.40
CA MET A 78 -6.52 -1.57 -15.76
C MET A 78 -7.68 -0.69 -15.27
N GLY A 79 -7.70 -0.42 -13.97
CA GLY A 79 -8.60 0.55 -13.36
C GLY A 79 -8.12 2.00 -13.57
N LYS A 80 -8.96 2.96 -13.19
CA LYS A 80 -8.55 4.36 -13.03
C LYS A 80 -8.23 4.61 -11.56
N SER A 81 -7.12 5.32 -11.30
CA SER A 81 -6.89 5.87 -9.97
C SER A 81 -8.02 6.84 -9.61
N LEU A 82 -8.56 6.69 -8.42
CA LEU A 82 -9.56 7.61 -7.89
C LEU A 82 -8.87 8.85 -7.31
N GLU A 83 -9.55 10.00 -7.37
CA GLU A 83 -9.12 11.18 -6.63
C GLU A 83 -9.19 10.91 -5.12
N SER A 84 -8.30 11.54 -4.35
CA SER A 84 -8.20 11.28 -2.90
C SER A 84 -9.48 11.58 -2.11
N ASN A 85 -10.34 12.47 -2.63
CA ASN A 85 -11.62 12.85 -2.05
C ASN A 85 -12.83 12.16 -2.70
N GLN A 86 -12.61 11.19 -3.59
CA GLN A 86 -13.69 10.47 -4.25
C GLN A 86 -14.19 9.31 -3.37
N VAL A 87 -15.50 9.10 -3.33
CA VAL A 87 -16.08 7.94 -2.63
C VAL A 87 -15.48 6.64 -3.18
N ASN A 88 -15.19 5.69 -2.32
CA ASN A 88 -14.45 4.44 -2.57
C ASN A 88 -12.92 4.62 -2.72
N SER A 89 -12.39 5.84 -2.65
CA SER A 89 -10.95 6.03 -2.51
C SER A 89 -10.50 5.59 -1.12
N ILE A 90 -9.49 4.75 -1.06
CA ILE A 90 -8.83 4.33 0.18
C ILE A 90 -7.38 4.77 0.14
N HIS A 91 -6.75 4.88 1.29
CA HIS A 91 -5.31 5.07 1.40
C HIS A 91 -4.70 4.15 2.45
N LEU A 92 -3.44 3.77 2.22
CA LEU A 92 -2.61 3.07 3.20
C LEU A 92 -1.87 4.13 4.02
N CYS A 93 -2.00 4.10 5.34
CA CYS A 93 -1.31 5.06 6.20
C CYS A 93 -0.11 4.41 6.89
N PHE A 94 1.11 4.89 6.58
CA PHE A 94 2.34 4.45 7.22
C PHE A 94 2.85 5.49 8.22
N ASN A 95 3.17 5.02 9.43
CA ASN A 95 3.86 5.85 10.40
C ASN A 95 5.33 5.99 10.00
N MET A 96 5.85 7.21 10.09
CA MET A 96 7.25 7.53 9.82
C MET A 96 7.85 8.34 10.96
N VAL A 97 9.16 8.39 11.01
CA VAL A 97 9.95 9.32 11.80
C VAL A 97 10.72 10.23 10.85
N ASN A 98 10.94 11.50 11.22
CA ASN A 98 11.65 12.48 10.41
C ASN A 98 11.09 12.63 8.98
N LEU A 99 9.76 12.71 8.86
CA LEU A 99 9.05 12.73 7.58
C LEU A 99 9.57 13.82 6.62
N GLN A 100 9.93 15.00 7.13
CA GLN A 100 10.49 16.09 6.32
C GLN A 100 11.79 15.71 5.59
N ASN A 101 12.67 14.95 6.24
CA ASN A 101 13.92 14.52 5.65
C ASN A 101 13.68 13.39 4.64
N HIS A 102 12.90 12.38 5.02
CA HIS A 102 12.57 11.27 4.15
C HIS A 102 11.72 11.67 2.94
N TYR A 103 10.92 12.73 3.05
CA TYR A 103 10.17 13.27 1.90
C TYR A 103 11.10 13.60 0.72
N LYS A 104 12.24 14.26 0.97
CA LYS A 104 13.21 14.59 -0.09
C LYS A 104 13.83 13.35 -0.71
N GLU A 105 14.24 12.40 0.13
CA GLU A 105 14.83 11.14 -0.33
C GLU A 105 13.83 10.33 -1.19
N LEU A 106 12.57 10.27 -0.77
CA LEU A 106 11.51 9.57 -1.51
C LEU A 106 11.16 10.30 -2.82
N LEU A 107 11.16 11.63 -2.82
CA LEU A 107 10.97 12.43 -4.02
C LEU A 107 12.08 12.18 -5.04
N ASP A 108 13.35 12.13 -4.60
CA ASP A 108 14.50 11.83 -5.45
C ASP A 108 14.46 10.38 -6.01
N LYS A 109 13.83 9.46 -5.28
CA LYS A 109 13.54 8.09 -5.75
C LYS A 109 12.31 7.99 -6.65
N GLY A 110 11.68 9.12 -6.99
CA GLY A 110 10.56 9.19 -7.93
C GLY A 110 9.18 8.92 -7.32
N VAL A 111 9.02 8.97 -5.99
CA VAL A 111 7.70 8.89 -5.34
C VAL A 111 6.89 10.14 -5.70
N ARG A 112 5.66 9.93 -6.15
CA ARG A 112 4.75 11.01 -6.56
C ARG A 112 3.94 11.50 -5.37
N PHE A 113 4.26 12.66 -4.85
CA PHE A 113 3.55 13.30 -3.75
C PHE A 113 2.47 14.27 -4.27
N LEU A 114 1.34 14.33 -3.57
CA LEU A 114 0.29 15.32 -3.84
C LEU A 114 0.72 16.71 -3.38
N THR A 115 1.30 16.79 -2.18
CA THR A 115 1.86 18.03 -1.59
C THR A 115 3.06 17.69 -0.72
N PRO A 116 3.94 18.67 -0.44
CA PRO A 116 4.92 18.52 0.63
C PRO A 116 4.27 18.22 1.99
N PRO A 117 5.00 17.62 2.94
CA PRO A 117 4.49 17.37 4.29
C PRO A 117 3.99 18.64 4.98
N LYS A 118 2.83 18.54 5.63
CA LYS A 118 2.19 19.65 6.36
C LYS A 118 1.95 19.27 7.82
N VAL A 119 2.24 20.19 8.71
CA VAL A 119 1.90 20.03 10.13
C VAL A 119 0.44 20.39 10.35
N ILE A 120 -0.29 19.47 10.97
CA ILE A 120 -1.70 19.62 11.34
C ILE A 120 -1.81 19.60 12.85
N ASN A 121 -2.25 20.71 13.42
CA ASN A 121 -2.57 20.81 14.83
C ASN A 121 -3.97 20.23 15.08
N ARG A 122 -4.08 19.37 16.08
CA ARG A 122 -5.34 18.71 16.45
C ARG A 122 -5.69 19.08 17.88
N PRO A 123 -6.87 19.68 18.14
CA PRO A 123 -7.29 19.98 19.52
C PRO A 123 -7.28 18.72 20.39
N GLY A 124 -6.63 18.76 21.54
CA GLY A 124 -6.58 17.66 22.50
C GLY A 124 -5.70 16.45 22.11
N ALA A 125 -4.92 16.55 21.02
CA ALA A 125 -4.01 15.50 20.58
C ALA A 125 -2.67 16.08 20.12
N ALA A 126 -1.61 15.25 20.07
CA ALA A 126 -0.33 15.64 19.53
C ALA A 126 -0.47 16.10 18.07
N PRO A 127 0.29 17.14 17.65
CA PRO A 127 0.38 17.53 16.24
C PRO A 127 0.87 16.37 15.40
N VAL A 128 0.48 16.34 14.13
CA VAL A 128 0.97 15.36 13.16
C VAL A 128 1.53 16.07 11.94
N CYS A 129 2.57 15.51 11.36
CA CYS A 129 3.06 15.88 10.04
C CYS A 129 2.56 14.84 9.05
N LEU A 130 1.91 15.27 7.96
CA LEU A 130 1.25 14.39 6.99
C LEU A 130 1.59 14.79 5.57
N CYS A 131 1.66 13.82 4.66
CA CYS A 131 1.54 14.03 3.22
C CYS A 131 0.93 12.82 2.53
N TYR A 132 0.28 13.07 1.38
CA TYR A 132 -0.20 12.02 0.50
C TYR A 132 0.75 11.80 -0.67
N ALA A 133 0.90 10.54 -1.05
CA ALA A 133 1.62 10.09 -2.23
C ALA A 133 0.81 9.03 -2.99
N GLN A 134 1.31 8.62 -4.13
CA GLN A 134 0.77 7.50 -4.89
C GLN A 134 1.85 6.46 -5.16
N ASP A 135 1.45 5.19 -5.11
CA ASP A 135 2.26 4.10 -5.62
C ASP A 135 2.34 4.14 -7.18
N PRO A 136 3.11 3.26 -7.82
CA PRO A 136 3.27 3.26 -9.29
C PRO A 136 1.97 3.09 -10.09
N GLU A 137 0.92 2.52 -9.51
CA GLU A 137 -0.38 2.30 -10.17
C GLU A 137 -1.48 3.26 -9.68
N GLY A 138 -1.11 4.21 -8.80
CA GLY A 138 -2.00 5.29 -8.37
C GLY A 138 -2.81 5.00 -7.12
N ASN A 139 -2.48 3.95 -6.37
CA ASN A 139 -3.09 3.75 -5.05
C ASN A 139 -2.56 4.80 -4.07
N TRP A 140 -3.45 5.34 -3.24
CA TRP A 140 -3.08 6.39 -2.31
C TRP A 140 -2.34 5.85 -1.09
N ILE A 141 -1.32 6.61 -0.70
CA ILE A 141 -0.50 6.38 0.49
C ILE A 141 -0.50 7.66 1.31
N GLU A 142 -0.72 7.55 2.61
CA GLU A 142 -0.51 8.62 3.58
C GLU A 142 0.75 8.30 4.38
N PHE A 143 1.68 9.24 4.44
CA PHE A 143 2.79 9.20 5.39
C PHE A 143 2.47 10.10 6.58
N LYS A 144 2.63 9.56 7.78
CA LYS A 144 2.28 10.24 9.03
C LYS A 144 3.39 10.16 10.04
N GLU A 145 3.75 11.30 10.60
CA GLU A 145 4.61 11.41 11.78
C GLU A 145 3.83 12.07 12.92
N VAL A 146 3.83 11.45 14.10
CA VAL A 146 3.30 12.06 15.31
C VAL A 146 4.42 12.89 15.93
N LEU A 147 4.19 14.21 16.05
CA LEU A 147 5.19 15.13 16.58
C LEU A 147 5.12 15.15 18.11
N SER A 148 6.30 15.24 18.78
CA SER A 148 6.33 15.44 20.23
C SER A 148 5.65 16.76 20.60
N GLN A 149 4.87 16.77 21.67
CA GLN A 149 4.46 18.02 22.27
C GLN A 149 5.70 18.65 22.91
N THR A 150 6.16 19.76 22.37
CA THR A 150 7.18 20.61 23.00
C THR A 150 6.58 21.40 24.17
#